data_7fe2202dbfb2d0e8337ec23ba00c1801
#
_entry.id   7fe2202dbfb2d0e8337ec23ba00c1801
#
_cell.length_a   1.000
_cell.length_b   1.000
_cell.length_c   1.000
_cell.angle_alpha   90.00
_cell.angle_beta   90.00
_cell.angle_gamma   90.00
#
_symmetry.space_group_name_H-M   'P 1'
#
loop_
_entity.id
_entity.type
_entity.pdbx_description
1 polymer ?
#
loop_
_entity_poly.entity_id
_entity_poly.type
_entity_poly.pdbx_seq_one_letter_code
_entity_poly.pdbx_strand_id
1 'polypeptide(L)'
;MTNAIFQTPVCQLKELNNLFIELTSKNCNQRCKHCYIDFPLNKNVKDFISVDTIKKALTDTKNEKIKCIYLTGAEPMTHPDFNAILRMCLKRSNVCIFTNSTFINEKKVRFLKRVEDESDFEIIFKLSIDHYDEVKNDDIRGRGAYRQVLHAIKSLIKYGFNPILCITNYYNEDTNVLLTKFRDICKKIDFHAKYNNF
;
A
#
# COMPACT_ATOMS: atom_id res chain seq x y z
N MET A 1 4.78 49.05 1.43
CA MET A 1 4.55 47.66 0.97
C MET A 1 4.33 46.80 2.20
N THR A 2 3.08 46.50 2.53
CA THR A 2 2.70 45.68 3.69
C THR A 2 2.99 44.22 3.36
N ASN A 3 3.97 43.63 4.05
CA ASN A 3 4.21 42.18 4.02
C ASN A 3 2.97 41.50 4.58
N ALA A 4 2.12 40.95 3.71
CA ALA A 4 1.07 40.05 4.11
C ALA A 4 1.74 38.78 4.64
N ILE A 5 1.83 38.63 5.95
CA ILE A 5 2.23 37.39 6.59
C ILE A 5 1.05 36.43 6.37
N PHE A 6 1.17 35.54 5.38
CA PHE A 6 0.24 34.44 5.23
C PHE A 6 0.37 33.53 6.47
N GLN A 7 -0.53 33.71 7.44
CA GLN A 7 -0.64 32.75 8.52
C GLN A 7 -1.12 31.43 7.92
N THR A 8 -0.26 30.43 7.98
CA THR A 8 -0.66 29.06 7.62
C THR A 8 -1.81 28.66 8.53
N PRO A 9 -2.94 28.21 8.01
CA PRO A 9 -4.05 27.77 8.86
C PRO A 9 -3.59 26.62 9.75
N VAL A 10 -3.74 26.80 11.05
CA VAL A 10 -3.38 25.80 12.07
C VAL A 10 -4.66 25.11 12.52
N CYS A 11 -4.69 23.78 12.43
CA CYS A 11 -5.77 22.97 12.96
C CYS A 11 -5.25 22.13 14.13
N GLN A 12 -5.98 22.14 15.26
CA GLN A 12 -5.63 21.30 16.39
C GLN A 12 -6.01 19.84 16.07
N LEU A 13 -5.03 18.93 16.09
CA LEU A 13 -5.29 17.50 15.99
C LEU A 13 -6.02 17.03 17.26
N LYS A 14 -7.22 16.50 17.11
CA LYS A 14 -8.02 15.98 18.24
C LYS A 14 -7.62 14.54 18.61
N GLU A 15 -7.37 13.70 17.61
CA GLU A 15 -7.04 12.29 17.78
C GLU A 15 -6.09 11.85 16.65
N LEU A 16 -5.10 11.02 16.97
CA LEU A 16 -4.25 10.35 16.01
C LEU A 16 -4.74 8.91 15.82
N ASN A 17 -5.66 8.72 14.87
CA ASN A 17 -6.23 7.39 14.58
C ASN A 17 -5.44 6.61 13.53
N ASN A 18 -4.71 7.28 12.65
CA ASN A 18 -3.97 6.68 11.55
C ASN A 18 -2.54 7.23 11.53
N LEU A 19 -1.57 6.31 11.45
CA LEU A 19 -0.15 6.66 11.32
C LEU A 19 0.37 6.18 9.96
N PHE A 20 0.84 7.12 9.13
CA PHE A 20 1.46 6.79 7.85
C PHE A 20 2.98 6.79 8.00
N ILE A 21 3.61 5.68 7.61
CA ILE A 21 5.06 5.52 7.62
C ILE A 21 5.52 5.25 6.19
N GLU A 22 6.24 6.20 5.62
CA GLU A 22 6.86 6.07 4.32
C GLU A 22 8.21 5.36 4.49
N LEU A 23 8.28 4.07 4.10
CA LEU A 23 9.47 3.24 4.30
C LEU A 23 10.62 3.60 3.37
N THR A 24 10.30 4.15 2.20
CA THR A 24 11.27 4.63 1.21
C THR A 24 10.61 5.66 0.30
N SER A 25 11.32 6.73 -0.03
CA SER A 25 10.81 7.75 -0.93
C SER A 25 11.16 7.48 -2.40
N LYS A 26 12.17 6.63 -2.68
CA LYS A 26 12.75 6.48 -4.03
C LYS A 26 12.94 5.03 -4.49
N ASN A 27 12.79 4.05 -3.62
CA ASN A 27 13.02 2.65 -4.01
C ASN A 27 11.70 1.99 -4.46
N CYS A 28 11.57 1.79 -5.76
CA CYS A 28 10.49 1.02 -6.37
C CYS A 28 11.04 0.26 -7.57
N ASN A 29 10.52 -0.92 -7.81
CA ASN A 29 10.87 -1.73 -8.98
C ASN A 29 9.96 -1.48 -10.19
N GLN A 30 8.95 -0.61 -10.06
CA GLN A 30 8.11 -0.13 -11.16
C GLN A 30 8.36 1.36 -11.45
N ARG A 31 7.92 1.83 -12.62
CA ARG A 31 7.98 3.21 -13.09
C ARG A 31 6.65 3.57 -13.74
N CYS A 32 5.60 3.68 -12.89
CA CYS A 32 4.26 3.93 -13.37
C CYS A 32 4.12 5.33 -13.95
N LYS A 33 3.40 5.48 -15.06
CA LYS A 33 3.25 6.77 -15.78
C LYS A 33 2.63 7.88 -14.94
N HIS A 34 1.75 7.54 -14.01
CA HIS A 34 1.07 8.49 -13.11
C HIS A 34 1.78 8.66 -11.77
N CYS A 35 2.95 8.04 -11.57
CA CYS A 35 3.63 8.09 -10.28
C CYS A 35 4.04 9.53 -9.95
N TYR A 36 3.69 9.99 -8.75
CA TYR A 36 4.07 11.33 -8.26
C TYR A 36 5.53 11.40 -7.79
N ILE A 37 6.20 10.23 -7.68
CA ILE A 37 7.60 10.17 -7.24
C ILE A 37 8.51 10.50 -8.42
N ASP A 38 9.36 11.49 -8.23
CA ASP A 38 10.47 11.79 -9.14
C ASP A 38 11.63 10.83 -8.84
N PHE A 39 11.75 9.78 -9.64
CA PHE A 39 12.79 8.78 -9.46
C PHE A 39 14.12 9.29 -9.96
N PRO A 40 15.21 9.19 -9.16
CA PRO A 40 16.53 9.60 -9.59
C PRO A 40 17.02 8.74 -10.76
N LEU A 41 17.76 9.36 -11.67
CA LEU A 41 18.41 8.67 -12.80
C LEU A 41 19.40 7.59 -12.30
N ASN A 42 20.03 7.84 -11.14
CA ASN A 42 20.91 6.87 -10.50
C ASN A 42 20.09 5.87 -9.68
N LYS A 43 20.08 4.61 -10.11
CA LYS A 43 19.34 3.50 -9.46
C LYS A 43 19.94 3.05 -8.11
N ASN A 44 21.13 3.55 -7.74
CA ASN A 44 21.84 3.12 -6.54
C ASN A 44 21.51 3.96 -5.28
N VAL A 45 20.56 4.87 -5.37
CA VAL A 45 20.12 5.64 -4.21
C VAL A 45 19.32 4.73 -3.29
N LYS A 46 19.92 4.31 -2.18
CA LYS A 46 19.23 3.62 -1.09
C LYS A 46 18.68 4.68 -0.14
N ASP A 47 17.38 4.84 -0.17
CA ASP A 47 16.66 5.80 0.66
C ASP A 47 15.60 5.05 1.45
N PHE A 48 16.04 4.50 2.60
CA PHE A 48 15.18 3.76 3.51
C PHE A 48 15.15 4.45 4.87
N ILE A 49 13.97 4.59 5.44
CA ILE A 49 13.83 5.05 6.84
C ILE A 49 14.50 4.03 7.78
N SER A 50 15.20 4.50 8.80
CA SER A 50 15.81 3.58 9.76
C SER A 50 14.77 2.92 10.66
N VAL A 51 15.03 1.67 11.06
CA VAL A 51 14.19 0.96 12.04
C VAL A 51 14.09 1.73 13.36
N ASP A 52 15.15 2.42 13.77
CA ASP A 52 15.16 3.19 15.02
C ASP A 52 14.28 4.46 14.91
N THR A 53 14.22 5.10 13.75
CA THR A 53 13.25 6.19 13.50
C THR A 53 11.82 5.71 13.65
N ILE A 54 11.50 4.51 13.11
CA ILE A 54 10.17 3.92 13.25
C ILE A 54 9.87 3.56 14.71
N LYS A 55 10.81 2.95 15.43
CA LYS A 55 10.68 2.67 16.87
C LYS A 55 10.40 3.94 17.66
N LYS A 56 11.14 5.02 17.35
CA LYS A 56 10.91 6.33 17.98
C LYS A 56 9.51 6.83 17.73
N ALA A 57 9.03 6.84 16.47
CA ALA A 57 7.67 7.27 16.12
C ALA A 57 6.59 6.46 16.86
N LEU A 58 6.75 5.14 16.95
CA LEU A 58 5.82 4.28 17.70
C LEU A 58 5.86 4.55 19.21
N THR A 59 7.03 4.91 19.76
CA THR A 59 7.19 5.26 21.18
C THR A 59 6.58 6.62 21.46
N ASP A 60 6.85 7.61 20.63
CA ASP A 60 6.33 8.98 20.79
C ASP A 60 4.78 9.00 20.73
N THR A 61 4.19 8.07 19.96
CA THR A 61 2.74 7.94 19.81
C THR A 61 2.11 6.88 20.73
N LYS A 62 2.84 6.38 21.75
CA LYS A 62 2.37 5.24 22.57
C LYS A 62 1.03 5.48 23.29
N ASN A 63 0.71 6.73 23.62
CA ASN A 63 -0.53 7.12 24.30
C ASN A 63 -1.69 7.39 23.33
N GLU A 64 -1.43 7.37 22.02
CA GLU A 64 -2.44 7.62 21.00
C GLU A 64 -3.22 6.33 20.67
N LYS A 65 -4.51 6.47 20.36
CA LYS A 65 -5.39 5.35 19.99
C LYS A 65 -5.30 5.06 18.48
N ILE A 66 -4.11 4.65 18.01
CA ILE A 66 -3.90 4.34 16.60
C ILE A 66 -4.71 3.10 16.22
N LYS A 67 -5.61 3.25 15.24
CA LYS A 67 -6.44 2.17 14.69
C LYS A 67 -5.75 1.43 13.56
N CYS A 68 -4.93 2.14 12.78
CA CYS A 68 -4.21 1.56 11.66
C CYS A 68 -2.88 2.26 11.42
N ILE A 69 -1.83 1.48 11.20
CA ILE A 69 -0.53 1.95 10.71
C ILE A 69 -0.45 1.61 9.22
N TYR A 70 -0.19 2.63 8.41
CA TYR A 70 -0.07 2.52 6.97
C TYR A 70 1.40 2.47 6.57
N LEU A 71 1.84 1.35 6.00
CA LEU A 71 3.17 1.21 5.41
C LEU A 71 3.09 1.55 3.93
N THR A 72 3.77 2.61 3.55
CA THR A 72 3.73 3.19 2.21
C THR A 72 5.13 3.62 1.75
N GLY A 73 5.20 4.41 0.70
CA GLY A 73 6.41 4.92 0.08
C GLY A 73 6.43 4.61 -1.41
N ALA A 74 7.62 4.54 -2.02
CA ALA A 74 7.75 4.14 -3.41
C ALA A 74 7.25 2.69 -3.60
N GLU A 75 7.93 1.70 -2.98
CA GLU A 75 7.41 0.35 -2.76
C GLU A 75 7.89 -0.13 -1.39
N PRO A 76 7.02 -0.19 -0.38
CA PRO A 76 7.44 -0.49 1.00
C PRO A 76 8.08 -1.87 1.17
N MET A 77 7.68 -2.85 0.37
CA MET A 77 8.23 -4.22 0.45
C MET A 77 9.66 -4.33 -0.09
N THR A 78 10.24 -3.26 -0.66
CA THR A 78 11.66 -3.19 -1.01
C THR A 78 12.55 -2.91 0.20
N HIS A 79 11.99 -2.47 1.33
CA HIS A 79 12.76 -2.20 2.53
C HIS A 79 13.42 -3.48 3.05
N PRO A 80 14.75 -3.50 3.31
CA PRO A 80 15.45 -4.71 3.74
C PRO A 80 14.88 -5.29 5.04
N ASP A 81 14.47 -4.43 5.97
CA ASP A 81 13.92 -4.81 7.26
C ASP A 81 12.38 -4.83 7.28
N PHE A 82 11.72 -4.88 6.11
CA PHE A 82 10.25 -4.83 6.01
C PHE A 82 9.56 -5.81 6.97
N ASN A 83 10.05 -7.04 7.08
CA ASN A 83 9.43 -8.05 7.93
C ASN A 83 9.53 -7.71 9.43
N ALA A 84 10.65 -7.15 9.86
CA ALA A 84 10.83 -6.70 11.23
C ALA A 84 9.95 -5.48 11.56
N ILE A 85 9.87 -4.53 10.63
CA ILE A 85 9.00 -3.35 10.73
C ILE A 85 7.54 -3.76 10.84
N LEU A 86 7.08 -4.67 9.96
CA LEU A 86 5.72 -5.18 9.98
C LEU A 86 5.36 -5.81 11.34
N ARG A 87 6.21 -6.72 11.85
CA ARG A 87 6.00 -7.33 13.18
C ARG A 87 5.95 -6.29 14.30
N MET A 88 6.78 -5.26 14.22
CA MET A 88 6.82 -4.19 15.21
C MET A 88 5.51 -3.36 15.18
N CYS A 89 5.02 -3.02 13.98
CA CYS A 89 3.78 -2.28 13.81
C CYS A 89 2.56 -3.11 14.26
N LEU A 90 2.53 -4.41 13.96
CA LEU A 90 1.46 -5.33 14.36
C LEU A 90 1.36 -5.57 15.87
N LYS A 91 2.38 -5.24 16.65
CA LYS A 91 2.27 -5.22 18.13
C LYS A 91 1.46 -4.03 18.64
N ARG A 92 1.09 -3.11 17.77
CA ARG A 92 0.49 -1.82 18.13
C ARG A 92 -0.92 -1.63 17.59
N SER A 93 -1.16 -2.02 16.34
CA SER A 93 -2.46 -1.84 15.66
C SER A 93 -2.52 -2.65 14.36
N ASN A 94 -3.68 -2.61 13.70
CA ASN A 94 -3.79 -3.12 12.33
C ASN A 94 -2.77 -2.44 11.43
N VAL A 95 -2.24 -3.19 10.46
CA VAL A 95 -1.25 -2.68 9.50
C VAL A 95 -1.79 -2.75 8.09
N CYS A 96 -1.86 -1.61 7.41
CA CYS A 96 -2.26 -1.51 6.02
C CYS A 96 -1.03 -1.30 5.13
N ILE A 97 -0.83 -2.18 4.16
CA ILE A 97 0.31 -2.17 3.24
C ILE A 97 -0.15 -1.70 1.87
N PHE A 98 0.35 -0.55 1.41
CA PHE A 98 0.19 -0.11 0.02
C PHE A 98 1.29 -0.72 -0.83
N THR A 99 0.96 -1.52 -1.85
CA THR A 99 1.99 -2.19 -2.64
C THR A 99 1.60 -2.36 -4.10
N ASN A 100 2.61 -2.36 -4.96
CA ASN A 100 2.47 -2.71 -6.38
C ASN A 100 2.36 -4.23 -6.62
N SER A 101 2.32 -5.03 -5.55
CA SER A 101 2.11 -6.47 -5.54
C SER A 101 3.26 -7.35 -6.05
N THR A 102 4.35 -6.77 -6.56
CA THR A 102 5.44 -7.54 -7.21
C THR A 102 6.20 -8.46 -6.26
N PHE A 103 6.17 -8.16 -4.96
CA PHE A 103 6.82 -8.98 -3.92
C PHE A 103 5.87 -10.00 -3.27
N ILE A 104 4.61 -10.04 -3.71
CA ILE A 104 3.59 -10.96 -3.17
C ILE A 104 3.61 -12.25 -3.99
N ASN A 105 4.18 -13.30 -3.42
CA ASN A 105 4.13 -14.66 -3.91
C ASN A 105 3.67 -15.60 -2.79
N GLU A 106 3.38 -16.84 -3.12
CA GLU A 106 2.82 -17.81 -2.16
C GLU A 106 3.70 -18.01 -0.92
N LYS A 107 5.03 -18.06 -1.09
CA LYS A 107 5.99 -18.15 0.03
C LYS A 107 5.89 -16.95 0.96
N LYS A 108 5.81 -15.75 0.38
CA LYS A 108 5.67 -14.50 1.13
C LYS A 108 4.32 -14.44 1.85
N VAL A 109 3.24 -14.81 1.18
CA VAL A 109 1.89 -14.78 1.77
C VAL A 109 1.79 -15.76 2.95
N ARG A 110 2.31 -16.97 2.84
CA ARG A 110 2.39 -17.92 3.98
C ARG A 110 3.16 -17.35 5.16
N PHE A 111 4.25 -16.65 4.90
CA PHE A 111 5.00 -15.98 5.96
C PHE A 111 4.17 -14.87 6.61
N LEU A 112 3.53 -14.01 5.80
CA LEU A 112 2.71 -12.90 6.29
C LEU A 112 1.50 -13.40 7.09
N LYS A 113 0.89 -14.51 6.68
CA LYS A 113 -0.21 -15.13 7.42
C LYS A 113 0.24 -15.60 8.81
N ARG A 114 1.39 -16.26 8.92
CA ARG A 114 1.94 -16.63 10.24
C ARG A 114 2.21 -15.41 11.12
N VAL A 115 2.73 -14.32 10.52
CA VAL A 115 2.97 -13.06 11.25
C VAL A 115 1.67 -12.45 11.77
N GLU A 116 0.60 -12.51 10.98
CA GLU A 116 -0.73 -12.07 11.40
C GLU A 116 -1.31 -12.97 12.50
N ASP A 117 -1.22 -14.31 12.34
CA ASP A 117 -1.73 -15.27 13.31
C ASP A 117 -1.02 -15.20 14.69
N GLU A 118 0.19 -14.64 14.75
CA GLU A 118 0.95 -14.34 15.96
C GLU A 118 0.53 -13.00 16.61
N SER A 119 -0.46 -12.28 16.05
CA SER A 119 -0.86 -10.94 16.46
C SER A 119 -2.36 -10.87 16.76
N ASP A 120 -2.76 -9.94 17.63
CA ASP A 120 -4.16 -9.56 17.84
C ASP A 120 -4.69 -8.62 16.74
N PHE A 121 -3.84 -8.22 15.80
CA PHE A 121 -4.14 -7.25 14.76
C PHE A 121 -4.01 -7.84 13.36
N GLU A 122 -4.72 -7.25 12.40
CA GLU A 122 -4.83 -7.72 11.02
C GLU A 122 -3.83 -7.02 10.09
N ILE A 123 -3.42 -7.74 9.02
CA ILE A 123 -2.71 -7.17 7.88
C ILE A 123 -3.71 -6.89 6.75
N ILE A 124 -3.82 -5.64 6.35
CA ILE A 124 -4.68 -5.18 5.26
C ILE A 124 -3.80 -4.87 4.05
N PHE A 125 -4.11 -5.46 2.91
CA PHE A 125 -3.39 -5.17 1.66
C PHE A 125 -4.18 -4.22 0.79
N LYS A 126 -3.54 -3.11 0.37
CA LYS A 126 -4.02 -2.22 -0.68
C LYS A 126 -3.16 -2.42 -1.92
N LEU A 127 -3.73 -3.10 -2.92
CA LEU A 127 -3.04 -3.51 -4.13
C LEU A 127 -3.32 -2.53 -5.26
N SER A 128 -2.25 -2.07 -5.87
CA SER A 128 -2.36 -1.14 -6.99
C SER A 128 -2.65 -1.86 -8.31
N ILE A 129 -3.79 -1.56 -8.91
CA ILE A 129 -4.19 -2.00 -10.25
C ILE A 129 -4.96 -0.85 -10.90
N ASP A 130 -4.60 -0.43 -12.12
CA ASP A 130 -5.18 0.79 -12.67
C ASP A 130 -6.17 0.55 -13.80
N HIS A 131 -6.14 -0.65 -14.41
CA HIS A 131 -7.06 -0.97 -15.49
C HIS A 131 -7.46 -2.45 -15.51
N TYR A 132 -8.69 -2.71 -15.92
CA TYR A 132 -9.22 -4.07 -16.09
C TYR A 132 -8.69 -4.79 -17.35
N ASP A 133 -8.20 -4.05 -18.34
CA ASP A 133 -7.53 -4.56 -19.53
C ASP A 133 -6.02 -4.67 -19.28
N GLU A 134 -5.44 -5.82 -19.58
CA GLU A 134 -4.03 -6.11 -19.34
C GLU A 134 -3.11 -5.13 -20.08
N VAL A 135 -3.42 -4.82 -21.35
CA VAL A 135 -2.57 -3.95 -22.18
C VAL A 135 -2.53 -2.54 -21.63
N LYS A 136 -3.69 -1.99 -21.26
CA LYS A 136 -3.80 -0.65 -20.66
C LYS A 136 -3.18 -0.59 -19.27
N ASN A 137 -3.37 -1.62 -18.44
CA ASN A 137 -2.73 -1.67 -17.11
C ASN A 137 -1.21 -1.71 -17.22
N ASP A 138 -0.70 -2.56 -18.12
CA ASP A 138 0.74 -2.72 -18.33
C ASP A 138 1.36 -1.48 -19.02
N ASP A 139 0.60 -0.77 -19.85
CA ASP A 139 1.01 0.52 -20.41
C ASP A 139 1.26 1.58 -19.32
N ILE A 140 0.47 1.55 -18.23
CA ILE A 140 0.64 2.45 -17.09
C ILE A 140 1.76 1.98 -16.16
N ARG A 141 1.75 0.70 -15.76
CA ARG A 141 2.57 0.15 -14.67
C ARG A 141 3.81 -0.61 -15.10
N GLY A 142 3.89 -0.95 -16.37
CA GLY A 142 4.97 -1.77 -16.94
C GLY A 142 4.52 -3.20 -17.23
N ARG A 143 5.23 -3.81 -18.18
CA ARG A 143 4.92 -5.13 -18.72
C ARG A 143 4.81 -6.20 -17.63
N GLY A 144 3.70 -6.93 -17.61
CA GLY A 144 3.43 -8.05 -16.72
C GLY A 144 2.86 -7.63 -15.36
N ALA A 145 2.71 -6.33 -15.07
CA ALA A 145 2.16 -5.83 -13.81
C ALA A 145 0.73 -6.34 -13.57
N TYR A 146 -0.11 -6.42 -14.62
CA TYR A 146 -1.46 -6.94 -14.52
C TYR A 146 -1.50 -8.39 -14.04
N ARG A 147 -0.70 -9.26 -14.65
CA ARG A 147 -0.63 -10.68 -14.25
C ARG A 147 -0.07 -10.85 -12.85
N GLN A 148 0.90 -10.03 -12.46
CA GLN A 148 1.48 -10.06 -11.11
C GLN A 148 0.45 -9.71 -10.05
N VAL A 149 -0.34 -8.65 -10.24
CA VAL A 149 -1.37 -8.27 -9.26
C VAL A 149 -2.49 -9.31 -9.17
N LEU A 150 -2.95 -9.87 -10.29
CA LEU A 150 -3.94 -10.96 -10.25
C LEU A 150 -3.42 -12.22 -9.53
N HIS A 151 -2.14 -12.58 -9.74
CA HIS A 151 -1.51 -13.66 -9.01
C HIS A 151 -1.43 -13.35 -7.50
N ALA A 152 -1.07 -12.13 -7.14
CA ALA A 152 -1.03 -11.68 -5.75
C ALA A 152 -2.40 -11.76 -5.08
N ILE A 153 -3.47 -11.28 -5.75
CA ILE A 153 -4.84 -11.36 -5.24
C ILE A 153 -5.23 -12.82 -4.95
N LYS A 154 -5.04 -13.73 -5.92
CA LYS A 154 -5.35 -15.15 -5.75
C LYS A 154 -4.56 -15.77 -4.59
N SER A 155 -3.27 -15.44 -4.48
CA SER A 155 -2.43 -15.94 -3.39
C SER A 155 -2.91 -15.43 -2.02
N LEU A 156 -3.26 -14.16 -1.92
CA LEU A 156 -3.78 -13.55 -0.67
C LEU A 156 -5.10 -14.20 -0.26
N ILE A 157 -6.05 -14.33 -1.18
CA ILE A 157 -7.36 -14.95 -0.91
C ILE A 157 -7.20 -16.40 -0.44
N LYS A 158 -6.34 -17.18 -1.10
CA LYS A 158 -6.04 -18.58 -0.74
C LYS A 158 -5.62 -18.73 0.74
N TYR A 159 -4.96 -17.73 1.29
CA TYR A 159 -4.51 -17.72 2.69
C TYR A 159 -5.41 -16.89 3.63
N GLY A 160 -6.62 -16.54 3.20
CA GLY A 160 -7.63 -15.90 4.02
C GLY A 160 -7.52 -14.38 4.14
N PHE A 161 -6.60 -13.74 3.42
CA PHE A 161 -6.56 -12.27 3.32
C PHE A 161 -7.66 -11.74 2.41
N ASN A 162 -8.11 -10.52 2.68
CA ASN A 162 -9.10 -9.84 1.88
C ASN A 162 -8.52 -8.50 1.34
N PRO A 163 -7.79 -8.54 0.21
CA PRO A 163 -7.13 -7.33 -0.30
C PRO A 163 -8.12 -6.29 -0.82
N ILE A 164 -7.71 -5.03 -0.78
CA ILE A 164 -8.43 -3.89 -1.35
C ILE A 164 -7.72 -3.50 -2.65
N LEU A 165 -8.49 -3.33 -3.73
CA LEU A 165 -7.95 -2.87 -5.01
C LEU A 165 -7.93 -1.34 -5.04
N CYS A 166 -6.77 -0.75 -5.31
CA CYS A 166 -6.59 0.69 -5.46
C CYS A 166 -6.41 1.01 -6.94
N ILE A 167 -7.31 1.82 -7.48
CA ILE A 167 -7.41 2.11 -8.91
C ILE A 167 -7.19 3.60 -9.14
N THR A 168 -6.27 3.94 -10.05
CA THR A 168 -6.15 5.30 -10.59
C THR A 168 -6.78 5.30 -11.98
N ASN A 169 -7.86 6.05 -12.17
CA ASN A 169 -8.53 6.15 -13.48
C ASN A 169 -7.70 7.02 -14.44
N TYR A 170 -6.58 6.49 -14.90
CA TYR A 170 -5.59 7.19 -15.72
C TYR A 170 -6.14 7.61 -17.10
N TYR A 171 -6.99 6.79 -17.69
CA TYR A 171 -7.58 7.06 -19.02
C TYR A 171 -8.88 7.86 -18.95
N ASN A 172 -9.30 8.31 -17.78
CA ASN A 172 -10.53 9.07 -17.57
C ASN A 172 -11.78 8.37 -18.16
N GLU A 173 -11.84 7.03 -17.98
CA GLU A 173 -13.00 6.25 -18.40
C GLU A 173 -14.21 6.50 -17.49
N ASP A 174 -15.40 6.20 -17.97
CA ASP A 174 -16.61 6.25 -17.13
C ASP A 174 -16.45 5.35 -15.90
N THR A 175 -16.62 5.93 -14.72
CA THR A 175 -16.37 5.25 -13.44
C THR A 175 -17.26 4.03 -13.25
N ASN A 176 -18.52 4.06 -13.72
CA ASN A 176 -19.44 2.93 -13.58
C ASN A 176 -19.02 1.76 -14.48
N VAL A 177 -18.55 2.08 -15.70
CA VAL A 177 -17.99 1.07 -16.60
C VAL A 177 -16.76 0.44 -15.96
N LEU A 178 -15.83 1.27 -15.48
CA LEU A 178 -14.60 0.80 -14.82
C LEU A 178 -14.90 -0.12 -13.63
N LEU A 179 -15.78 0.31 -12.72
CA LEU A 179 -16.18 -0.47 -11.54
C LEU A 179 -16.87 -1.78 -11.93
N THR A 180 -17.73 -1.77 -12.94
CA THR A 180 -18.41 -2.97 -13.42
C THR A 180 -17.41 -3.99 -13.94
N LYS A 181 -16.45 -3.55 -14.75
CA LYS A 181 -15.37 -4.43 -15.27
C LYS A 181 -14.50 -5.00 -14.16
N PHE A 182 -14.15 -4.21 -13.14
CA PHE A 182 -13.41 -4.73 -11.98
C PHE A 182 -14.22 -5.73 -11.16
N ARG A 183 -15.53 -5.51 -10.96
CA ARG A 183 -16.42 -6.50 -10.33
C ARG A 183 -16.44 -7.82 -11.10
N ASP A 184 -16.46 -7.78 -12.43
CA ASP A 184 -16.43 -8.97 -13.27
C ASP A 184 -15.09 -9.73 -13.13
N ILE A 185 -13.95 -9.02 -13.01
CA ILE A 185 -12.67 -9.64 -12.71
C ILE A 185 -12.71 -10.30 -11.33
N CYS A 186 -13.19 -9.60 -10.31
CA CYS A 186 -13.30 -10.15 -8.96
C CYS A 186 -14.14 -11.43 -8.94
N LYS A 187 -15.30 -11.45 -9.62
CA LYS A 187 -16.12 -12.66 -9.76
C LYS A 187 -15.37 -13.82 -10.43
N LYS A 188 -14.62 -13.55 -11.52
CA LYS A 188 -13.84 -14.58 -12.24
C LYS A 188 -12.72 -15.20 -11.42
N ILE A 189 -12.21 -14.51 -10.43
CA ILE A 189 -11.14 -15.00 -9.55
C ILE A 189 -11.67 -15.44 -8.17
N ASP A 190 -13.00 -15.55 -8.04
CA ASP A 190 -13.70 -15.91 -6.79
C ASP A 190 -13.34 -14.98 -5.61
N PHE A 191 -13.19 -13.70 -5.94
CA PHE A 191 -12.89 -12.66 -4.97
C PHE A 191 -14.17 -11.98 -4.50
N HIS A 192 -14.62 -12.33 -3.31
CA HIS A 192 -15.76 -11.70 -2.64
C HIS A 192 -15.23 -10.68 -1.62
N ALA A 193 -15.26 -9.38 -1.97
CA ALA A 193 -14.87 -8.34 -1.03
C ALA A 193 -15.81 -8.38 0.20
N LYS A 194 -15.23 -8.48 1.39
CA LYS A 194 -15.99 -8.45 2.66
C LYS A 194 -16.66 -7.10 2.92
N TYR A 195 -16.17 -6.05 2.30
CA TYR A 195 -16.66 -4.68 2.42
C TYR A 195 -17.21 -4.20 1.09
N ASN A 196 -18.54 -3.98 1.03
CA ASN A 196 -19.22 -3.38 -0.13
C ASN A 196 -18.96 -1.86 -0.23
N ASN A 197 -17.75 -1.41 -0.02
CA ASN A 197 -17.36 -0.01 -0.14
C ASN A 197 -16.67 0.22 -1.49
N PHE A 198 -17.49 0.25 -2.54
CA PHE A 198 -17.19 0.90 -3.80
C PHE A 198 -18.21 1.99 -4.02
#